data_c555e00f10705a8fbb83fe79624657d1
#
_entry.id   c555e00f10705a8fbb83fe79624657d1
#
_cell.length_a   1.000
_cell.length_b   1.000
_cell.length_c   1.000
_cell.angle_alpha   90.00
_cell.angle_beta   90.00
_cell.angle_gamma   90.00
#
_symmetry.space_group_name_H-M   'P 1'
#
loop_
_entity.id
_entity.type
_entity.pdbx_description
1 polymer ?
#
loop_
_entity_poly.entity_id
_entity_poly.type
_entity_poly.pdbx_seq_one_letter_code
_entity_poly.pdbx_strand_id
1 'polypeptide(L)'
;MKNGLYTKEQVVEFIKQGRIMHLCGNEETLKDLPKGNWIAGMTPYVMDNVGKINESKIYVDDFSFIAEDCELATFDASNITEIAKCNKYSNGFIFVILPIDSEVYYTFANHSLEYENIYDNPVVGYISSVLLKNYGKIQPKVAVGNEGVLHDDKAAVMYVKVSDRLRVRAEIMNMDSIDDTTPALKFPKTGFKQSDCLIDGKPGNIASYLEAVKSRIGHYPQLITSQNGALVNRDIKSVNVETGEAVFFSPAYDGDTYYIVKQNNDYLATFNRRLGRKTDVIACVSCTSYFWLGDFEYRHIDFNGVYTFGEIAYQLLNKTIVTLEVDLA
;
A
#
# COMPACT_ATOMS: atom_id res chain seq x y z
N MET A 1 2.26 -22.82 -6.93
CA MET A 1 0.82 -22.50 -7.08
C MET A 1 0.71 -21.21 -7.85
N LYS A 2 -0.38 -20.92 -8.54
CA LYS A 2 -0.59 -19.61 -9.19
C LYS A 2 -1.18 -18.65 -8.16
N ASN A 3 -0.72 -17.40 -8.12
CA ASN A 3 -1.36 -16.37 -7.32
C ASN A 3 -2.81 -16.15 -7.79
N GLY A 4 -3.74 -15.94 -6.87
CA GLY A 4 -5.16 -15.79 -7.21
C GLY A 4 -6.13 -16.13 -6.08
N LEU A 5 -7.41 -16.29 -6.42
CA LEU A 5 -8.51 -16.53 -5.48
C LEU A 5 -8.75 -18.02 -5.23
N TYR A 6 -8.77 -18.41 -3.95
CA TYR A 6 -8.99 -19.77 -3.46
C TYR A 6 -10.08 -19.81 -2.40
N THR A 7 -10.73 -20.97 -2.24
CA THR A 7 -11.65 -21.18 -1.11
C THR A 7 -10.88 -21.31 0.20
N LYS A 8 -11.55 -21.10 1.33
CA LYS A 8 -10.93 -21.25 2.66
C LYS A 8 -10.36 -22.66 2.87
N GLU A 9 -11.07 -23.70 2.40
CA GLU A 9 -10.63 -25.10 2.50
C GLU A 9 -9.34 -25.33 1.72
N GLN A 10 -9.21 -24.77 0.52
CA GLN A 10 -7.99 -24.86 -0.27
C GLN A 10 -6.81 -24.16 0.44
N VAL A 11 -7.05 -22.97 1.01
CA VAL A 11 -6.02 -22.25 1.77
C VAL A 11 -5.59 -23.03 3.01
N VAL A 12 -6.53 -23.65 3.73
CA VAL A 12 -6.21 -24.54 4.87
C VAL A 12 -5.29 -25.69 4.45
N GLU A 13 -5.52 -26.29 3.28
CA GLU A 13 -4.64 -27.35 2.77
C GLU A 13 -3.23 -26.79 2.39
N PHE A 14 -3.15 -25.60 1.85
CA PHE A 14 -1.86 -24.94 1.59
C PHE A 14 -1.09 -24.64 2.88
N ILE A 15 -1.78 -24.18 3.93
CA ILE A 15 -1.19 -23.97 5.25
C ILE A 15 -0.63 -25.27 5.83
N LYS A 16 -1.39 -26.38 5.75
CA LYS A 16 -0.92 -27.71 6.19
C LYS A 16 0.31 -28.21 5.43
N GLN A 17 0.48 -27.79 4.18
CA GLN A 17 1.66 -28.08 3.37
C GLN A 17 2.88 -27.24 3.77
N GLY A 18 2.74 -26.34 4.75
CA GLY A 18 3.83 -25.47 5.22
C GLY A 18 4.17 -24.33 4.26
N ARG A 19 3.28 -23.95 3.35
CA ARG A 19 3.52 -22.88 2.38
C ARG A 19 3.70 -21.53 3.06
N ILE A 20 4.57 -20.71 2.49
CA ILE A 20 4.83 -19.32 2.91
C ILE A 20 3.98 -18.42 2.03
N MET A 21 3.00 -17.73 2.62
CA MET A 21 1.94 -17.05 1.86
C MET A 21 1.56 -15.68 2.42
N HIS A 22 1.22 -14.78 1.50
CA HIS A 22 0.40 -13.61 1.79
C HIS A 22 -1.06 -13.92 1.45
N LEU A 23 -1.98 -13.54 2.34
CA LEU A 23 -3.41 -13.82 2.23
C LEU A 23 -4.22 -12.52 2.30
N CYS A 24 -5.23 -12.38 1.44
CA CYS A 24 -6.19 -11.28 1.50
C CYS A 24 -7.62 -11.77 1.46
N GLY A 25 -8.47 -11.20 2.31
CA GLY A 25 -9.89 -11.54 2.34
C GLY A 25 -10.68 -10.59 3.24
N ASN A 26 -11.91 -10.97 3.58
CA ASN A 26 -12.67 -10.32 4.64
C ASN A 26 -12.46 -11.04 5.98
N GLU A 27 -13.00 -10.47 7.06
CA GLU A 27 -12.85 -11.05 8.41
C GLU A 27 -13.36 -12.49 8.48
N GLU A 28 -14.51 -12.79 7.87
CA GLU A 28 -15.13 -14.13 7.90
C GLU A 28 -14.27 -15.20 7.20
N THR A 29 -13.58 -14.82 6.14
CA THR A 29 -12.70 -15.76 5.42
C THR A 29 -11.35 -15.95 6.12
N LEU A 30 -10.82 -14.92 6.78
CA LEU A 30 -9.50 -14.95 7.43
C LEU A 30 -9.53 -15.48 8.87
N LYS A 31 -10.66 -15.32 9.58
CA LYS A 31 -10.77 -15.84 10.95
C LYS A 31 -10.67 -17.38 10.96
N ASP A 32 -10.18 -17.93 12.05
CA ASP A 32 -10.08 -19.38 12.30
C ASP A 32 -9.23 -20.15 11.27
N LEU A 33 -8.32 -19.46 10.56
CA LEU A 33 -7.30 -20.13 9.78
C LEU A 33 -6.30 -20.84 10.72
N PRO A 34 -5.84 -22.06 10.37
CA PRO A 34 -4.85 -22.75 11.19
C PRO A 34 -3.53 -21.99 11.24
N LYS A 35 -2.76 -22.21 12.30
CA LYS A 35 -1.39 -21.66 12.41
C LYS A 35 -0.51 -22.15 11.27
N GLY A 36 0.37 -21.27 10.80
CA GLY A 36 1.27 -21.56 9.68
C GLY A 36 2.09 -20.34 9.25
N ASN A 37 2.79 -20.48 8.15
CA ASN A 37 3.70 -19.48 7.62
C ASN A 37 2.96 -18.51 6.70
N TRP A 38 2.04 -17.73 7.25
CA TRP A 38 1.26 -16.78 6.48
C TRP A 38 1.09 -15.43 7.19
N ILE A 39 0.96 -14.39 6.38
CA ILE A 39 0.57 -13.04 6.79
C ILE A 39 -0.75 -12.70 6.10
N ALA A 40 -1.65 -12.01 6.77
CA ALA A 40 -2.95 -11.66 6.21
C ALA A 40 -3.38 -10.22 6.51
N GLY A 41 -4.12 -9.64 5.57
CA GLY A 41 -4.82 -8.38 5.79
C GLY A 41 -6.14 -8.33 5.05
N MET A 42 -7.07 -7.57 5.59
CA MET A 42 -8.38 -7.42 4.95
C MET A 42 -8.26 -6.53 3.70
N THR A 43 -8.81 -7.00 2.59
CA THR A 43 -9.23 -6.20 1.44
C THR A 43 -10.23 -6.98 0.59
N PRO A 44 -11.34 -6.34 0.14
CA PRO A 44 -12.29 -6.96 -0.75
C PRO A 44 -11.95 -6.78 -2.24
N TYR A 45 -10.98 -5.94 -2.59
CA TYR A 45 -10.68 -5.58 -3.97
C TYR A 45 -9.47 -6.35 -4.49
N VAL A 46 -9.67 -7.15 -5.53
CA VAL A 46 -8.63 -8.05 -6.05
C VAL A 46 -8.51 -7.99 -7.57
N MET A 47 -7.32 -8.27 -8.07
CA MET A 47 -7.02 -8.62 -9.45
C MET A 47 -6.80 -10.14 -9.54
N ASP A 48 -7.64 -10.80 -10.30
CA ASP A 48 -7.53 -12.24 -10.58
C ASP A 48 -7.94 -12.47 -12.04
N ASN A 49 -7.09 -12.04 -12.97
CA ASN A 49 -7.32 -11.86 -14.41
C ASN A 49 -8.48 -10.90 -14.76
N VAL A 50 -9.28 -10.53 -13.79
CA VAL A 50 -10.33 -9.49 -13.86
C VAL A 50 -10.35 -8.76 -12.53
N GLY A 51 -10.63 -7.47 -12.56
CA GLY A 51 -10.90 -6.72 -11.34
C GLY A 51 -12.19 -7.24 -10.68
N LYS A 52 -12.16 -7.51 -9.37
CA LYS A 52 -13.28 -8.09 -8.63
C LYS A 52 -13.43 -7.47 -7.25
N ILE A 53 -14.69 -7.32 -6.82
CA ILE A 53 -15.03 -7.20 -5.41
C ILE A 53 -15.28 -8.62 -4.89
N ASN A 54 -14.46 -9.08 -3.94
CA ASN A 54 -14.49 -10.45 -3.42
C ASN A 54 -14.77 -10.45 -1.92
N GLU A 55 -15.81 -11.15 -1.50
CA GLU A 55 -16.21 -11.28 -0.11
C GLU A 55 -16.29 -12.74 0.38
N SER A 56 -15.96 -13.72 -0.47
CA SER A 56 -16.19 -15.15 -0.16
C SER A 56 -14.96 -16.04 -0.28
N LYS A 57 -13.90 -15.57 -0.92
CA LYS A 57 -12.66 -16.32 -1.13
C LYS A 57 -11.48 -15.57 -0.51
N ILE A 58 -10.33 -16.22 -0.46
CA ILE A 58 -9.06 -15.66 -0.02
C ILE A 58 -8.18 -15.53 -1.25
N TYR A 59 -7.65 -14.32 -1.48
CA TYR A 59 -6.58 -14.11 -2.44
C TYR A 59 -5.25 -14.54 -1.82
N VAL A 60 -4.40 -15.20 -2.60
CA VAL A 60 -3.14 -15.78 -2.15
C VAL A 60 -2.01 -15.36 -3.08
N ASP A 61 -0.93 -14.79 -2.51
CA ASP A 61 0.40 -14.79 -3.10
C ASP A 61 1.24 -15.89 -2.43
N ASP A 62 1.79 -16.81 -3.22
CA ASP A 62 2.60 -17.94 -2.73
C ASP A 62 4.09 -17.63 -2.92
N PHE A 63 4.80 -17.40 -1.82
CA PHE A 63 6.24 -17.12 -1.82
C PHE A 63 7.10 -18.39 -1.70
N SER A 64 6.50 -19.57 -1.51
CA SER A 64 7.22 -20.82 -1.21
C SER A 64 8.22 -21.22 -2.31
N PHE A 65 8.05 -20.75 -3.54
CA PHE A 65 8.94 -21.11 -4.65
C PHE A 65 10.27 -20.33 -4.65
N ILE A 66 10.36 -19.21 -3.91
CA ILE A 66 11.56 -18.39 -3.77
C ILE A 66 12.09 -18.36 -2.34
N ALA A 67 11.21 -18.59 -1.35
CA ALA A 67 11.53 -18.47 0.06
C ALA A 67 12.27 -19.71 0.56
N GLU A 68 13.38 -19.51 1.28
CA GLU A 68 14.10 -20.56 2.02
C GLU A 68 13.62 -20.65 3.48
N ASP A 69 13.16 -19.54 4.05
CA ASP A 69 12.70 -19.43 5.43
C ASP A 69 11.80 -18.19 5.59
N CYS A 70 11.01 -18.16 6.65
CA CYS A 70 10.28 -16.95 7.02
C CYS A 70 10.11 -16.81 8.53
N GLU A 71 9.97 -15.58 8.99
CA GLU A 71 9.64 -15.23 10.37
C GLU A 71 8.45 -14.29 10.40
N LEU A 72 7.57 -14.48 11.38
CA LEU A 72 6.33 -13.71 11.53
C LEU A 72 6.36 -12.96 12.86
N ALA A 73 5.99 -11.69 12.82
CA ALA A 73 5.91 -10.84 14.00
C ALA A 73 4.72 -9.87 13.92
N THR A 74 4.29 -9.37 15.07
CA THR A 74 3.38 -8.24 15.18
C THR A 74 4.06 -7.08 15.91
N PHE A 75 3.75 -5.86 15.52
CA PHE A 75 4.26 -4.64 16.15
C PHE A 75 3.11 -3.70 16.45
N ASP A 76 3.15 -3.03 17.59
CA ASP A 76 2.26 -1.91 17.90
C ASP A 76 2.97 -0.56 17.72
N ALA A 77 2.30 0.54 18.01
CA ALA A 77 2.85 1.89 17.84
C ALA A 77 4.10 2.15 18.68
N SER A 78 4.31 1.43 19.79
CA SER A 78 5.44 1.63 20.70
C SER A 78 6.74 0.99 20.20
N ASN A 79 6.64 -0.02 19.33
CA ASN A 79 7.80 -0.80 18.87
C ASN A 79 7.91 -0.96 17.35
N ILE A 80 7.03 -0.37 16.56
CA ILE A 80 7.07 -0.45 15.07
C ILE A 80 8.38 0.10 14.49
N THR A 81 9.09 0.96 15.21
CA THR A 81 10.41 1.48 14.80
C THR A 81 11.47 0.40 14.66
N GLU A 82 11.29 -0.74 15.33
CA GLU A 82 12.22 -1.88 15.29
C GLU A 82 11.99 -2.83 14.11
N ILE A 83 10.98 -2.57 13.26
CA ILE A 83 10.53 -3.48 12.20
C ILE A 83 11.66 -3.96 11.28
N ALA A 84 12.52 -3.07 10.82
CA ALA A 84 13.61 -3.45 9.93
C ALA A 84 14.82 -4.01 10.68
N LYS A 85 15.08 -3.52 11.90
CA LYS A 85 16.15 -3.99 12.77
C LYS A 85 15.93 -5.44 13.25
N CYS A 86 14.68 -5.86 13.41
CA CYS A 86 14.32 -7.24 13.78
C CYS A 86 14.54 -8.24 12.63
N ASN A 87 14.77 -7.77 11.39
CA ASN A 87 15.07 -8.66 10.28
C ASN A 87 16.46 -9.27 10.42
N LYS A 88 16.52 -10.60 10.53
CA LYS A 88 17.78 -11.36 10.65
C LYS A 88 18.35 -11.83 9.31
N TYR A 89 17.62 -11.65 8.22
CA TYR A 89 18.00 -12.14 6.90
C TYR A 89 18.75 -11.07 6.11
N SER A 90 19.94 -11.42 5.62
CA SER A 90 20.76 -10.52 4.78
C SER A 90 20.24 -10.39 3.35
N ASN A 91 19.50 -11.38 2.86
CA ASN A 91 18.87 -11.36 1.53
C ASN A 91 17.41 -11.83 1.63
N GLY A 92 16.50 -10.99 1.14
CA GLY A 92 15.07 -11.26 1.19
C GLY A 92 14.23 -9.99 1.13
N PHE A 93 13.10 -10.00 1.82
CA PHE A 93 12.20 -8.85 1.90
C PHE A 93 11.38 -8.85 3.19
N ILE A 94 10.81 -7.71 3.50
CA ILE A 94 9.89 -7.51 4.61
C ILE A 94 8.51 -7.19 4.01
N PHE A 95 7.51 -8.01 4.33
CA PHE A 95 6.12 -7.75 3.95
C PHE A 95 5.35 -7.21 5.15
N VAL A 96 4.73 -6.03 5.01
CA VAL A 96 4.09 -5.29 6.11
C VAL A 96 2.64 -5.00 5.78
N ILE A 97 1.73 -5.29 6.72
CA ILE A 97 0.32 -4.93 6.58
C ILE A 97 -0.10 -4.13 7.82
N LEU A 98 -0.69 -2.96 7.60
CA LEU A 98 -1.13 -2.06 8.66
C LEU A 98 -2.65 -1.89 8.63
N PRO A 99 -3.34 -1.89 9.78
CA PRO A 99 -4.74 -1.50 9.84
C PRO A 99 -4.87 0.04 9.70
N ILE A 100 -5.71 0.49 8.76
CA ILE A 100 -5.90 1.93 8.53
C ILE A 100 -6.41 2.64 9.78
N ASP A 101 -6.04 3.91 9.95
CA ASP A 101 -6.48 4.80 11.03
C ASP A 101 -6.14 4.31 12.46
N SER A 102 -5.25 3.30 12.60
CA SER A 102 -4.68 2.86 13.88
C SER A 102 -3.47 3.71 14.29
N GLU A 103 -3.09 3.67 15.57
CA GLU A 103 -1.88 4.37 16.04
C GLU A 103 -0.61 3.84 15.34
N VAL A 104 -0.49 2.53 15.13
CA VAL A 104 0.66 1.94 14.43
C VAL A 104 0.74 2.41 12.98
N TYR A 105 -0.40 2.58 12.29
CA TYR A 105 -0.46 3.16 10.95
C TYR A 105 0.09 4.60 10.93
N TYR A 106 -0.35 5.47 11.85
CA TYR A 106 0.12 6.84 11.90
C TYR A 106 1.60 6.93 12.26
N THR A 107 2.07 6.10 13.20
CA THR A 107 3.49 6.05 13.60
C THR A 107 4.37 5.61 12.45
N PHE A 108 4.03 4.52 11.77
CA PHE A 108 4.76 4.06 10.58
C PHE A 108 4.77 5.13 9.47
N ALA A 109 3.61 5.67 9.13
CA ALA A 109 3.49 6.62 8.03
C ALA A 109 4.28 7.92 8.23
N ASN A 110 4.40 8.41 9.47
CA ASN A 110 5.15 9.63 9.75
C ASN A 110 6.66 9.43 9.83
N HIS A 111 7.14 8.23 10.20
CA HIS A 111 8.53 8.05 10.63
C HIS A 111 9.27 6.90 9.94
N SER A 112 8.61 6.08 9.09
CA SER A 112 9.22 4.85 8.55
C SER A 112 10.52 5.08 7.79
N LEU A 113 10.67 6.20 7.10
CA LEU A 113 11.91 6.54 6.37
C LEU A 113 13.14 6.79 7.28
N GLU A 114 12.88 7.01 8.58
CA GLU A 114 13.90 7.26 9.60
C GLU A 114 14.27 5.98 10.39
N TYR A 115 13.55 4.86 10.15
CA TYR A 115 13.81 3.63 10.89
C TYR A 115 15.16 3.02 10.55
N GLU A 116 15.86 2.55 11.58
CA GLU A 116 17.16 1.90 11.43
C GLU A 116 17.03 0.69 10.50
N ASN A 117 17.93 0.57 9.51
CA ASN A 117 18.01 -0.53 8.54
C ASN A 117 16.80 -0.66 7.57
N ILE A 118 15.95 0.36 7.47
CA ILE A 118 14.73 0.29 6.62
C ILE A 118 15.04 0.05 5.14
N TYR A 119 16.25 0.41 4.69
CA TYR A 119 16.70 0.26 3.30
C TYR A 119 17.57 -0.98 3.04
N ASP A 120 17.85 -1.80 4.06
CA ASP A 120 18.75 -2.96 3.92
C ASP A 120 18.11 -4.09 3.09
N ASN A 121 16.78 -4.21 3.15
CA ASN A 121 15.99 -5.13 2.34
C ASN A 121 14.74 -4.41 1.79
N PRO A 122 14.15 -4.86 0.68
CA PRO A 122 12.86 -4.35 0.24
C PRO A 122 11.80 -4.47 1.33
N VAL A 123 11.16 -3.35 1.66
CA VAL A 123 10.00 -3.27 2.55
C VAL A 123 8.79 -2.96 1.69
N VAL A 124 7.87 -3.91 1.58
CA VAL A 124 6.65 -3.78 0.76
C VAL A 124 5.42 -4.20 1.54
N GLY A 125 4.25 -3.83 1.07
CA GLY A 125 3.00 -4.24 1.69
C GLY A 125 1.89 -3.24 1.46
N TYR A 126 0.94 -3.15 2.41
CA TYR A 126 -0.23 -2.31 2.21
C TYR A 126 -0.99 -1.97 3.49
N ILE A 127 -1.95 -1.07 3.33
CA ILE A 127 -2.91 -0.69 4.33
C ILE A 127 -4.18 -1.51 4.13
N SER A 128 -4.54 -2.32 5.13
CA SER A 128 -5.75 -3.15 5.09
C SER A 128 -7.00 -2.31 4.89
N SER A 129 -7.97 -2.87 4.19
CA SER A 129 -9.15 -2.14 3.73
C SER A 129 -10.44 -2.93 3.92
N VAL A 130 -11.55 -2.24 3.76
CA VAL A 130 -12.91 -2.79 3.70
C VAL A 130 -13.60 -2.22 2.46
N LEU A 131 -14.81 -2.69 2.17
CA LEU A 131 -15.66 -2.01 1.17
C LEU A 131 -15.77 -0.52 1.50
N LEU A 132 -15.65 0.37 0.50
CA LEU A 132 -15.72 1.83 0.72
C LEU A 132 -16.96 2.26 1.51
N LYS A 133 -18.12 1.63 1.27
CA LYS A 133 -19.37 1.89 2.04
C LYS A 133 -19.27 1.57 3.54
N ASN A 134 -18.27 0.76 3.92
CA ASN A 134 -18.00 0.31 5.29
C ASN A 134 -16.83 1.07 5.93
N TYR A 135 -16.13 1.93 5.20
CA TYR A 135 -15.05 2.76 5.75
C TYR A 135 -15.56 3.66 6.88
N GLY A 136 -14.83 3.68 7.98
CA GLY A 136 -15.22 4.37 9.21
C GLY A 136 -16.33 3.67 10.04
N LYS A 137 -16.84 2.50 9.58
CA LYS A 137 -17.83 1.68 10.31
C LYS A 137 -17.27 0.34 10.76
N ILE A 138 -16.39 -0.24 9.96
CA ILE A 138 -15.71 -1.51 10.24
C ILE A 138 -14.21 -1.21 10.21
N GLN A 139 -13.52 -1.56 11.31
CA GLN A 139 -12.07 -1.45 11.38
C GLN A 139 -11.43 -2.62 10.63
N PRO A 140 -10.63 -2.36 9.57
CA PRO A 140 -9.89 -3.43 8.90
C PRO A 140 -8.85 -4.05 9.82
N LYS A 141 -8.64 -5.36 9.68
CA LYS A 141 -7.75 -6.15 10.53
C LYS A 141 -6.62 -6.79 9.75
N VAL A 142 -5.58 -7.18 10.48
CA VAL A 142 -4.41 -7.89 9.98
C VAL A 142 -4.12 -9.10 10.87
N ALA A 143 -3.37 -10.07 10.37
CA ALA A 143 -2.98 -11.25 11.16
C ALA A 143 -1.66 -11.84 10.71
N VAL A 144 -1.03 -12.58 11.60
CA VAL A 144 0.11 -13.47 11.33
C VAL A 144 -0.22 -14.90 11.73
N GLY A 145 0.25 -15.85 10.93
CA GLY A 145 -0.15 -17.24 11.06
C GLY A 145 0.37 -17.96 12.30
N ASN A 146 1.43 -17.49 12.95
CA ASN A 146 1.91 -18.04 14.21
C ASN A 146 1.02 -17.69 15.42
N GLU A 147 0.30 -16.57 15.36
CA GLU A 147 -0.68 -16.15 16.37
C GLU A 147 -2.08 -16.69 16.05
N GLY A 148 -2.54 -16.56 14.81
CA GLY A 148 -3.88 -16.95 14.36
C GLY A 148 -4.99 -16.03 14.88
N VAL A 149 -4.64 -14.78 15.23
CA VAL A 149 -5.54 -13.76 15.75
C VAL A 149 -5.57 -12.56 14.81
N LEU A 150 -6.74 -11.99 14.60
CA LEU A 150 -6.93 -10.76 13.83
C LEU A 150 -6.78 -9.53 14.72
N HIS A 151 -5.89 -8.61 14.36
CA HIS A 151 -5.58 -7.37 15.10
C HIS A 151 -6.04 -6.15 14.30
N ASP A 152 -6.57 -5.15 14.97
CA ASP A 152 -6.94 -3.85 14.42
C ASP A 152 -6.05 -2.69 14.90
N ASP A 153 -5.10 -2.99 15.80
CA ASP A 153 -4.20 -2.07 16.47
C ASP A 153 -2.71 -2.38 16.26
N LYS A 154 -2.37 -3.49 15.57
CA LYS A 154 -1.00 -3.94 15.33
C LYS A 154 -0.69 -4.04 13.84
N ALA A 155 0.58 -3.84 13.50
CA ALA A 155 1.15 -4.23 12.21
C ALA A 155 1.35 -5.75 12.17
N ALA A 156 0.99 -6.39 11.06
CA ALA A 156 1.45 -7.74 10.75
C ALA A 156 2.70 -7.64 9.87
N VAL A 157 3.72 -8.45 10.17
CA VAL A 157 5.01 -8.44 9.50
C VAL A 157 5.47 -9.86 9.19
N MET A 158 5.93 -10.06 7.97
CA MET A 158 6.58 -11.28 7.52
C MET A 158 7.96 -10.93 6.98
N TYR A 159 9.00 -11.50 7.57
CA TYR A 159 10.36 -11.50 7.05
C TYR A 159 10.56 -12.76 6.21
N VAL A 160 11.00 -12.61 4.97
CA VAL A 160 11.22 -13.74 4.06
C VAL A 160 12.68 -13.79 3.67
N LYS A 161 13.32 -14.94 3.92
CA LYS A 161 14.65 -15.23 3.42
C LYS A 161 14.56 -15.78 2.00
N VAL A 162 15.37 -15.24 1.12
CA VAL A 162 15.47 -15.69 -0.27
C VAL A 162 16.90 -16.20 -0.54
N SER A 163 17.04 -17.14 -1.46
CA SER A 163 18.34 -17.68 -1.88
C SER A 163 19.28 -16.57 -2.36
N ASP A 164 20.57 -16.67 -2.02
CA ASP A 164 21.59 -15.71 -2.48
C ASP A 164 21.77 -15.69 -4.02
N ARG A 165 21.17 -16.66 -4.73
CA ARG A 165 21.11 -16.70 -6.19
C ARG A 165 20.03 -15.81 -6.78
N LEU A 166 19.18 -15.26 -5.95
CA LEU A 166 18.06 -14.41 -6.33
C LEU A 166 18.23 -13.01 -5.74
N ARG A 167 17.80 -12.01 -6.47
CA ARG A 167 17.70 -10.64 -5.99
C ARG A 167 16.23 -10.23 -5.97
N VAL A 168 15.78 -9.69 -4.86
CA VAL A 168 14.44 -9.14 -4.71
C VAL A 168 14.50 -7.62 -4.76
N ARG A 169 13.55 -7.00 -5.44
CA ARG A 169 13.40 -5.55 -5.48
C ARG A 169 11.94 -5.12 -5.35
N ALA A 170 11.73 -3.94 -4.82
CA ALA A 170 10.45 -3.24 -4.85
C ALA A 170 10.46 -2.21 -5.98
N GLU A 171 9.41 -2.17 -6.79
CA GLU A 171 9.21 -1.12 -7.79
C GLU A 171 7.95 -0.32 -7.47
N ILE A 172 8.06 1.00 -7.55
CA ILE A 172 6.95 1.93 -7.34
C ILE A 172 6.59 2.53 -8.69
N MET A 173 5.34 2.36 -9.10
CA MET A 173 4.82 2.91 -10.34
C MET A 173 3.64 3.84 -10.07
N ASN A 174 3.59 4.97 -10.77
CA ASN A 174 2.45 5.87 -10.76
C ASN A 174 1.88 5.97 -12.17
N MET A 175 0.56 5.96 -12.30
CA MET A 175 -0.10 6.11 -13.60
C MET A 175 -0.37 7.57 -13.96
N ASP A 176 -0.24 8.48 -13.02
CA ASP A 176 -0.39 9.92 -13.20
C ASP A 176 0.95 10.60 -13.46
N SER A 177 0.91 11.90 -13.74
CA SER A 177 2.09 12.74 -13.92
C SER A 177 1.95 14.06 -13.19
N ILE A 178 3.06 14.79 -13.07
CA ILE A 178 3.07 16.15 -12.55
C ILE A 178 2.44 17.10 -13.58
N ASP A 179 1.55 17.98 -13.14
CA ASP A 179 1.14 19.16 -13.90
C ASP A 179 2.10 20.31 -13.57
N ASP A 180 3.14 20.45 -14.36
CA ASP A 180 4.20 21.46 -14.22
C ASP A 180 3.74 22.89 -14.52
N THR A 181 2.51 23.06 -14.99
CA THR A 181 1.88 24.39 -15.17
C THR A 181 1.24 24.93 -13.90
N THR A 182 1.18 24.10 -12.84
CA THR A 182 0.61 24.47 -11.54
C THR A 182 1.70 24.96 -10.58
N PRO A 183 1.34 25.84 -9.60
CA PRO A 183 2.29 26.30 -8.60
C PRO A 183 2.94 25.18 -7.82
N ALA A 184 4.22 25.35 -7.49
CA ALA A 184 4.97 24.49 -6.58
C ALA A 184 4.53 24.74 -5.13
N LEU A 185 4.15 23.67 -4.42
CA LEU A 185 3.74 23.72 -3.02
C LEU A 185 4.82 23.10 -2.15
N LYS A 186 5.10 23.72 -0.99
CA LYS A 186 5.99 23.18 0.04
C LYS A 186 5.35 23.31 1.41
N PHE A 187 5.49 22.28 2.24
CA PHE A 187 4.96 22.26 3.60
C PHE A 187 6.08 22.46 4.62
N PRO A 188 5.82 23.17 5.73
CA PRO A 188 6.84 23.49 6.74
C PRO A 188 7.14 22.33 7.70
N LYS A 189 6.34 21.26 7.67
CA LYS A 189 6.48 20.09 8.56
C LYS A 189 5.93 18.84 7.91
N THR A 190 6.46 17.69 8.31
CA THR A 190 5.90 16.38 7.95
C THR A 190 4.61 16.10 8.72
N GLY A 191 3.59 15.55 8.05
CA GLY A 191 2.37 15.11 8.71
C GLY A 191 1.14 15.05 7.80
N PHE A 192 0.11 14.41 8.34
CA PHE A 192 -1.19 14.22 7.66
C PHE A 192 -2.01 15.51 7.57
N LYS A 193 -1.78 16.47 8.47
CA LYS A 193 -2.49 17.77 8.51
C LYS A 193 -1.55 18.88 8.14
N GLN A 194 -1.97 19.71 7.22
CA GLN A 194 -1.26 20.90 6.78
C GLN A 194 -2.19 22.11 6.78
N SER A 195 -1.66 23.28 7.13
CA SER A 195 -2.38 24.56 7.08
C SER A 195 -1.58 25.58 6.28
N ASP A 196 -0.39 25.93 6.80
CA ASP A 196 0.52 26.85 6.14
C ASP A 196 1.30 26.11 5.06
N CYS A 197 1.56 26.77 3.95
CA CYS A 197 2.41 26.28 2.88
C CYS A 197 3.09 27.44 2.14
N LEU A 198 4.11 27.12 1.37
CA LEU A 198 4.64 28.02 0.36
C LEU A 198 4.02 27.65 -0.99
N ILE A 199 3.51 28.67 -1.69
CA ILE A 199 2.93 28.57 -3.05
C ILE A 199 3.86 29.40 -3.95
N ASP A 200 4.63 28.74 -4.82
CA ASP A 200 5.73 29.37 -5.59
C ASP A 200 6.66 30.21 -4.69
N GLY A 201 7.02 29.68 -3.53
CA GLY A 201 7.90 30.32 -2.55
C GLY A 201 7.25 31.45 -1.73
N LYS A 202 5.98 31.76 -1.91
CA LYS A 202 5.25 32.77 -1.15
C LYS A 202 4.39 32.12 -0.07
N PRO A 203 4.34 32.70 1.15
CA PRO A 203 3.46 32.19 2.20
C PRO A 203 1.99 32.15 1.74
N GLY A 204 1.31 31.06 2.05
CA GLY A 204 -0.08 30.82 1.72
C GLY A 204 -0.72 29.78 2.64
N ASN A 205 -2.01 29.51 2.40
CA ASN A 205 -2.78 28.52 3.13
C ASN A 205 -3.27 27.43 2.18
N ILE A 206 -3.03 26.17 2.55
CA ILE A 206 -3.34 25.04 1.67
C ILE A 206 -4.85 24.85 1.44
N ALA A 207 -5.69 25.00 2.48
CA ALA A 207 -7.13 24.83 2.33
C ALA A 207 -7.73 25.88 1.38
N SER A 208 -7.30 27.15 1.51
CA SER A 208 -7.73 28.22 0.62
C SER A 208 -7.28 27.99 -0.83
N TYR A 209 -6.05 27.50 -1.02
CA TYR A 209 -5.53 27.14 -2.34
C TYR A 209 -6.34 26.01 -2.99
N LEU A 210 -6.57 24.92 -2.23
CA LEU A 210 -7.33 23.77 -2.72
C LEU A 210 -8.78 24.13 -3.06
N GLU A 211 -9.43 24.98 -2.28
CA GLU A 211 -10.78 25.44 -2.57
C GLU A 211 -10.84 26.33 -3.83
N ALA A 212 -9.83 27.19 -4.03
CA ALA A 212 -9.71 27.97 -5.26
C ALA A 212 -9.50 27.09 -6.50
N VAL A 213 -8.74 26.00 -6.37
CA VAL A 213 -8.57 25.02 -7.46
C VAL A 213 -9.87 24.26 -7.69
N LYS A 214 -10.51 23.74 -6.65
CA LYS A 214 -11.80 23.04 -6.72
C LYS A 214 -12.87 23.87 -7.40
N SER A 215 -12.93 25.18 -7.11
CA SER A 215 -13.88 26.10 -7.75
C SER A 215 -13.71 26.20 -9.26
N ARG A 216 -12.51 25.88 -9.78
CA ARG A 216 -12.20 25.89 -11.22
C ARG A 216 -12.46 24.56 -11.91
N ILE A 217 -12.14 23.43 -11.23
CA ILE A 217 -12.18 22.09 -11.84
C ILE A 217 -13.32 21.21 -11.33
N GLY A 218 -14.12 21.67 -10.34
CA GLY A 218 -15.30 20.99 -9.82
C GLY A 218 -15.05 19.95 -8.71
N HIS A 219 -13.80 19.63 -8.39
CA HIS A 219 -13.42 18.70 -7.33
C HIS A 219 -12.08 19.09 -6.70
N TYR A 220 -11.76 18.58 -5.52
CA TYR A 220 -10.43 18.78 -4.94
C TYR A 220 -9.38 18.08 -5.81
N PRO A 221 -8.27 18.78 -6.13
CA PRO A 221 -7.16 18.17 -6.84
C PRO A 221 -6.42 17.19 -5.94
N GLN A 222 -5.69 16.28 -6.54
CA GLN A 222 -4.69 15.46 -5.84
C GLN A 222 -3.32 16.14 -5.96
N LEU A 223 -2.46 15.93 -4.97
CA LEU A 223 -1.08 16.40 -5.02
C LEU A 223 -0.16 15.24 -5.41
N ILE A 224 0.94 15.57 -6.06
CA ILE A 224 1.97 14.62 -6.49
C ILE A 224 3.36 15.22 -6.26
N THR A 225 4.30 14.38 -5.88
CA THR A 225 5.72 14.75 -5.74
C THR A 225 6.60 13.69 -6.37
N SER A 226 7.88 14.01 -6.58
CA SER A 226 8.91 13.06 -6.97
C SER A 226 9.83 12.79 -5.78
N GLN A 227 9.88 11.55 -5.33
CA GLN A 227 10.77 11.10 -4.25
C GLN A 227 11.73 10.05 -4.80
N ASN A 228 13.03 10.33 -4.80
CA ASN A 228 14.06 9.43 -5.33
C ASN A 228 13.76 8.88 -6.73
N GLY A 229 13.12 9.70 -7.58
CA GLY A 229 12.74 9.33 -8.94
C GLY A 229 11.38 8.62 -9.07
N ALA A 230 10.74 8.23 -7.98
CA ALA A 230 9.39 7.70 -7.98
C ALA A 230 8.36 8.84 -7.84
N LEU A 231 7.28 8.80 -8.62
CA LEU A 231 6.14 9.70 -8.46
C LEU A 231 5.19 9.13 -7.42
N VAL A 232 4.87 9.91 -6.41
CA VAL A 232 3.97 9.51 -5.32
C VAL A 232 2.91 10.58 -5.08
N ASN A 233 1.66 10.16 -4.89
CA ASN A 233 0.54 11.06 -4.65
C ASN A 233 0.35 11.32 -3.15
N ARG A 234 -0.33 12.43 -2.86
CA ARG A 234 -0.90 12.76 -1.56
C ARG A 234 -2.37 13.08 -1.77
N ASP A 235 -3.21 12.07 -1.57
CA ASP A 235 -4.65 12.19 -1.76
C ASP A 235 -5.26 12.95 -0.58
N ILE A 236 -6.21 13.84 -0.88
CA ILE A 236 -6.87 14.68 0.10
C ILE A 236 -8.01 13.88 0.76
N LYS A 237 -7.97 13.76 2.07
CA LYS A 237 -9.03 13.15 2.90
C LYS A 237 -10.13 14.16 3.21
N SER A 238 -9.76 15.39 3.58
CA SER A 238 -10.70 16.47 3.86
C SER A 238 -10.03 17.85 3.77
N VAL A 239 -10.85 18.87 3.52
CA VAL A 239 -10.44 20.27 3.55
C VAL A 239 -11.43 21.04 4.42
N ASN A 240 -10.92 21.82 5.37
CA ASN A 240 -11.70 22.73 6.19
C ASN A 240 -11.19 24.17 5.96
N VAL A 241 -11.97 24.95 5.24
CA VAL A 241 -11.62 26.35 4.89
C VAL A 241 -11.67 27.27 6.10
N GLU A 242 -12.56 26.99 7.08
CA GLU A 242 -12.71 27.83 8.28
C GLU A 242 -11.47 27.75 9.18
N THR A 243 -10.90 26.52 9.36
CA THR A 243 -9.67 26.33 10.12
C THR A 243 -8.42 26.48 9.28
N GLY A 244 -8.54 26.54 7.96
CA GLY A 244 -7.43 26.59 7.02
C GLY A 244 -6.69 25.26 6.85
N GLU A 245 -7.27 24.14 7.30
CA GLU A 245 -6.60 22.83 7.32
C GLU A 245 -6.99 21.93 6.14
N ALA A 246 -6.01 21.23 5.59
CA ALA A 246 -6.20 20.06 4.73
C ALA A 246 -5.63 18.81 5.42
N VAL A 247 -6.35 17.69 5.31
CA VAL A 247 -5.94 16.38 5.81
C VAL A 247 -5.74 15.47 4.62
N PHE A 248 -4.63 14.73 4.61
CA PHE A 248 -4.26 13.79 3.57
C PHE A 248 -4.42 12.34 4.03
N PHE A 249 -4.49 11.39 3.09
CA PHE A 249 -4.46 9.95 3.40
C PHE A 249 -3.06 9.40 3.67
N SER A 250 -2.01 10.14 3.32
CA SER A 250 -0.63 9.87 3.69
C SER A 250 0.09 11.19 4.01
N PRO A 251 1.13 11.20 4.85
CA PRO A 251 1.75 12.45 5.26
C PRO A 251 2.41 13.17 4.09
N ALA A 252 2.25 14.48 4.04
CA ALA A 252 3.13 15.32 3.25
C ALA A 252 4.43 15.53 4.03
N TYR A 253 5.57 15.44 3.37
CA TYR A 253 6.89 15.59 3.99
C TYR A 253 7.43 17.01 3.79
N ASP A 254 8.07 17.55 4.81
CA ASP A 254 8.89 18.73 4.68
C ASP A 254 10.08 18.44 3.75
N GLY A 255 10.54 19.43 3.04
CA GLY A 255 11.59 19.22 2.03
C GLY A 255 11.10 18.80 0.64
N ASP A 256 9.95 18.13 0.55
CA ASP A 256 9.35 17.77 -0.75
C ASP A 256 8.69 18.97 -1.43
N THR A 257 8.65 18.90 -2.75
CA THR A 257 7.90 19.86 -3.57
C THR A 257 6.73 19.15 -4.23
N TYR A 258 5.53 19.68 -4.01
CA TYR A 258 4.28 19.11 -4.51
C TYR A 258 3.70 19.95 -5.64
N TYR A 259 3.01 19.29 -6.54
CA TYR A 259 2.28 19.89 -7.65
C TYR A 259 0.89 19.27 -7.72
N ILE A 260 -0.01 19.85 -8.50
CA ILE A 260 -1.28 19.20 -8.82
C ILE A 260 -1.03 18.04 -9.78
N VAL A 261 -1.78 16.99 -9.60
CA VAL A 261 -1.77 15.80 -10.46
C VAL A 261 -2.35 16.12 -11.83
N LYS A 262 -1.64 15.78 -12.88
CA LYS A 262 -2.20 15.61 -14.22
C LYS A 262 -2.66 14.16 -14.36
N GLN A 263 -3.97 13.96 -14.26
CA GLN A 263 -4.58 12.63 -14.28
C GLN A 263 -4.37 11.93 -15.63
N ASN A 264 -4.24 10.61 -15.58
CA ASN A 264 -4.22 9.77 -16.75
C ASN A 264 -5.63 9.67 -17.37
N ASN A 265 -5.71 9.70 -18.69
CA ASN A 265 -6.98 9.60 -19.41
C ASN A 265 -7.47 8.16 -19.58
N ASP A 266 -6.59 7.16 -19.45
CA ASP A 266 -6.89 5.73 -19.61
C ASP A 266 -6.04 4.90 -18.64
N TYR A 267 -6.56 4.75 -17.42
CA TYR A 267 -5.90 3.98 -16.38
C TYR A 267 -5.76 2.50 -16.73
N LEU A 268 -6.78 1.88 -17.35
CA LEU A 268 -6.77 0.46 -17.68
C LEU A 268 -5.69 0.15 -18.73
N ALA A 269 -5.65 0.91 -19.81
CA ALA A 269 -4.62 0.71 -20.84
C ALA A 269 -3.21 0.97 -20.29
N THR A 270 -3.05 1.97 -19.43
CA THR A 270 -1.75 2.27 -18.81
C THR A 270 -1.33 1.16 -17.84
N PHE A 271 -2.26 0.64 -17.04
CA PHE A 271 -2.03 -0.47 -16.12
C PHE A 271 -1.56 -1.73 -16.86
N ASN A 272 -2.33 -2.17 -17.87
CA ASN A 272 -1.99 -3.34 -18.67
C ASN A 272 -0.65 -3.17 -19.42
N ARG A 273 -0.37 -1.99 -19.93
CA ARG A 273 0.91 -1.70 -20.62
C ARG A 273 2.10 -1.78 -19.67
N ARG A 274 1.97 -1.32 -18.42
CA ARG A 274 3.07 -1.28 -17.46
C ARG A 274 3.30 -2.64 -16.79
N LEU A 275 2.23 -3.36 -16.45
CA LEU A 275 2.29 -4.63 -15.73
C LEU A 275 2.24 -5.86 -16.64
N GLY A 276 1.49 -5.85 -17.74
CA GLY A 276 1.25 -7.03 -18.59
C GLY A 276 2.47 -7.63 -19.28
N ARG A 277 3.64 -6.96 -19.19
CA ARG A 277 4.92 -7.47 -19.72
C ARG A 277 5.87 -7.96 -18.63
N LYS A 278 5.50 -7.83 -17.36
CA LYS A 278 6.34 -8.24 -16.24
C LYS A 278 6.08 -9.70 -15.94
N THR A 279 7.13 -10.51 -15.90
CA THR A 279 7.07 -11.95 -15.63
C THR A 279 7.72 -12.34 -14.30
N ASP A 280 8.41 -11.41 -13.68
CA ASP A 280 9.22 -11.55 -12.47
C ASP A 280 8.51 -11.06 -11.20
N VAL A 281 7.25 -10.61 -11.31
CA VAL A 281 6.46 -10.11 -10.17
C VAL A 281 5.90 -11.26 -9.34
N ILE A 282 6.20 -11.24 -8.06
CA ILE A 282 5.76 -12.24 -7.07
C ILE A 282 4.62 -11.75 -6.19
N ALA A 283 4.46 -10.43 -6.04
CA ALA A 283 3.30 -9.79 -5.41
C ALA A 283 3.06 -8.41 -6.02
N CYS A 284 1.80 -8.01 -6.10
CA CYS A 284 1.41 -6.68 -6.55
C CYS A 284 0.33 -6.10 -5.65
N VAL A 285 0.58 -4.89 -5.19
CA VAL A 285 -0.36 -4.09 -4.41
C VAL A 285 -0.62 -2.79 -5.13
N SER A 286 -1.87 -2.40 -5.26
CA SER A 286 -2.28 -1.18 -5.96
C SER A 286 -3.32 -0.41 -5.15
N CYS A 287 -3.43 0.89 -5.38
CA CYS A 287 -4.42 1.71 -4.72
C CYS A 287 -5.84 1.41 -5.21
N THR A 288 -6.80 1.30 -4.30
CA THR A 288 -8.23 1.17 -4.61
C THR A 288 -8.75 2.34 -5.46
N SER A 289 -8.10 3.52 -5.40
CA SER A 289 -8.44 4.64 -6.28
C SER A 289 -8.35 4.27 -7.77
N TYR A 290 -7.38 3.44 -8.17
CA TYR A 290 -7.26 3.00 -9.56
C TYR A 290 -8.37 2.02 -9.96
N PHE A 291 -8.83 1.17 -9.03
CA PHE A 291 -9.96 0.28 -9.28
C PHE A 291 -11.21 1.06 -9.69
N TRP A 292 -11.49 2.18 -8.99
CA TRP A 292 -12.66 3.00 -9.24
C TRP A 292 -12.47 3.99 -10.39
N LEU A 293 -11.35 4.71 -10.44
CA LEU A 293 -11.08 5.69 -11.50
C LEU A 293 -10.88 5.04 -12.87
N GLY A 294 -10.38 3.80 -12.90
CA GLY A 294 -10.17 3.03 -14.12
C GLY A 294 -11.34 2.14 -14.51
N ASP A 295 -12.42 2.11 -13.69
CA ASP A 295 -13.57 1.21 -13.91
C ASP A 295 -13.11 -0.25 -14.12
N PHE A 296 -12.29 -0.75 -13.18
CA PHE A 296 -11.61 -2.05 -13.35
C PHE A 296 -12.51 -3.24 -13.00
N GLU A 297 -13.65 -3.02 -12.36
CA GLU A 297 -14.57 -4.11 -12.02
C GLU A 297 -15.04 -4.82 -13.30
N TYR A 298 -14.91 -6.16 -13.31
CA TYR A 298 -15.18 -7.04 -14.45
C TYR A 298 -14.36 -6.77 -15.72
N ARG A 299 -13.36 -5.89 -15.66
CA ARG A 299 -12.46 -5.65 -16.79
C ARG A 299 -11.31 -6.64 -16.76
N HIS A 300 -10.88 -7.09 -17.94
CA HIS A 300 -9.73 -7.97 -18.08
C HIS A 300 -8.44 -7.24 -17.72
N ILE A 301 -7.67 -7.87 -16.85
CA ILE A 301 -6.38 -7.38 -16.38
C ILE A 301 -5.41 -8.56 -16.45
N ASP A 302 -4.35 -8.44 -17.24
CA ASP A 302 -3.32 -9.49 -17.43
C ASP A 302 -2.39 -9.63 -16.21
N PHE A 303 -2.93 -9.42 -15.01
CA PHE A 303 -2.14 -9.40 -13.79
C PHE A 303 -2.95 -9.86 -12.57
N ASN A 304 -2.24 -10.39 -11.54
CA ASN A 304 -2.85 -10.78 -10.27
C ASN A 304 -2.28 -9.91 -9.14
N GLY A 305 -3.12 -9.53 -8.19
CA GLY A 305 -2.75 -8.69 -7.06
C GLY A 305 -3.96 -8.23 -6.28
N VAL A 306 -3.75 -7.24 -5.42
CA VAL A 306 -4.79 -6.67 -4.57
C VAL A 306 -4.85 -5.16 -4.69
N TYR A 307 -6.05 -4.57 -4.48
CA TYR A 307 -6.23 -3.13 -4.31
C TYR A 307 -6.53 -2.82 -2.84
N THR A 308 -5.90 -1.79 -2.33
CA THR A 308 -5.86 -1.48 -0.90
C THR A 308 -6.07 0.02 -0.64
N PHE A 309 -6.17 0.42 0.61
CA PHE A 309 -6.34 1.84 0.98
C PHE A 309 -5.02 2.63 1.03
N GLY A 310 -3.92 2.00 0.67
CA GLY A 310 -2.60 2.58 0.54
C GLY A 310 -1.57 1.46 0.37
N GLU A 311 -0.49 1.77 -0.32
CA GLU A 311 0.60 0.85 -0.59
C GLU A 311 1.77 1.18 0.34
N ILE A 312 2.61 0.18 0.60
CA ILE A 312 3.86 0.35 1.33
C ILE A 312 5.01 -0.02 0.41
N ALA A 313 5.94 0.92 0.22
CA ALA A 313 7.29 0.66 -0.25
C ALA A 313 8.23 1.58 0.54
N TYR A 314 8.81 1.05 1.61
CA TYR A 314 9.59 1.74 2.64
C TYR A 314 8.79 2.80 3.43
N GLN A 315 7.78 3.37 2.84
CA GLN A 315 6.87 4.38 3.40
C GLN A 315 5.42 4.09 2.97
N LEU A 316 4.49 4.82 3.58
CA LEU A 316 3.11 4.84 3.12
C LEU A 316 2.98 5.64 1.83
N LEU A 317 2.38 5.01 0.84
CA LEU A 317 2.10 5.58 -0.48
C LEU A 317 0.59 5.62 -0.73
N ASN A 318 0.17 6.52 -1.62
CA ASN A 318 -1.18 6.56 -2.14
C ASN A 318 -1.15 6.64 -3.67
N LYS A 319 -2.15 6.01 -4.29
CA LYS A 319 -2.38 6.04 -5.73
C LYS A 319 -1.13 5.64 -6.51
N THR A 320 -0.52 4.55 -6.05
CA THR A 320 0.62 3.91 -6.70
C THR A 320 0.32 2.44 -6.97
N ILE A 321 1.21 1.82 -7.70
CA ILE A 321 1.32 0.36 -7.84
C ILE A 321 2.68 -0.01 -7.27
N VAL A 322 2.71 -0.90 -6.31
CA VAL A 322 3.94 -1.47 -5.77
C VAL A 322 4.02 -2.93 -6.20
N THR A 323 5.11 -3.29 -6.87
CA THR A 323 5.43 -4.68 -7.19
C THR A 323 6.63 -5.14 -6.40
N LEU A 324 6.58 -6.40 -5.95
CA LEU A 324 7.72 -7.13 -5.45
C LEU A 324 8.18 -8.06 -6.57
N GLU A 325 9.42 -7.90 -7.00
CA GLU A 325 9.99 -8.56 -8.17
C GLU A 325 11.21 -9.38 -7.80
N VAL A 326 11.44 -10.48 -8.51
CA VAL A 326 12.58 -11.37 -8.28
C VAL A 326 13.33 -11.66 -9.57
N ASP A 327 14.64 -11.46 -9.54
CA ASP A 327 15.56 -11.75 -10.65
C ASP A 327 16.66 -12.71 -10.18
N LEU A 328 17.43 -13.25 -11.13
CA LEU A 328 18.68 -13.91 -10.84
C LEU A 328 19.73 -12.87 -10.39
N ALA A 329 20.48 -13.21 -9.33
CA ALA A 329 21.52 -12.34 -8.76
C ALA A 329 22.76 -12.22 -9.66
#